data_40c1de158951370900691eece95a7a49
#
_entry.id   40c1de158951370900691eece95a7a49
#
_cell.length_a   1.000
_cell.length_b   1.000
_cell.length_c   1.000
_cell.angle_alpha   90.00
_cell.angle_beta   90.00
_cell.angle_gamma   90.00
#
_symmetry.space_group_name_H-M   'P 1'
#
loop_
_entity.id
_entity.type
_entity.pdbx_description
1 polymer ?
#
loop_
_entity_poly.entity_id
_entity_poly.type
_entity_poly.pdbx_seq_one_letter_code
_entity_poly.pdbx_strand_id
1 'polypeptide(L)'
;MNKLTIIWVLCIGFSVSPLQAQQIIIGSAEEDSLRAAQLSGSHDPNVSFAVRPLELKPGEISWKKLVVKALPLTLITQFNSQRPFGWNDGAMIQARGLQVMGRAGFYARYGIVEMQAAPEWVYAVNTSYNTSMNWGSSAGGVYNKLFPGQSSIGIRLGAVSMGVSTQNLWWGPGQRSSLLMSNNAPGFLHVYIRSNRPAKTPIGTFEWQLIGARLDSDSTRPYENFHLQTATVSYPSTWRYQSAFVISYQPKWIPGLFVGMTRTLQRYQQDIGLAGGNWLKRYTPVLTKAFQKKNEPTDDAENTDQLASFFFRWVMPKSGWEFYGEWGYNDYKQNVRDYLMDATHAAAYILGVSKLFKSGNSQILVGVETLKQSETPSNLLRGAGNWYVHGGDNGYTHQNQILGAGVGFGTDLQTVRVVHEYLGKPHSILFQVERIVRDPHKTTVPWTDFSFMLQPSWQFKRVRLSTSINCILSRNFTWDKNYETFNFSGRLTAMIHIKNSLK
;
A
#
# COMPACT_ATOMS: atom_id res chain seq x y z
N MET A 1 15.14 46.62 4.67
CA MET A 1 14.13 46.02 5.55
C MET A 1 14.05 44.55 5.21
N ASN A 2 14.41 43.73 6.16
CA ASN A 2 14.78 42.33 5.96
C ASN A 2 13.56 41.41 5.72
N LYS A 3 13.68 40.53 4.71
CA LYS A 3 12.71 39.51 4.33
C LYS A 3 12.50 38.36 5.37
N LEU A 4 13.06 38.50 6.58
CA LEU A 4 12.96 37.53 7.67
C LEU A 4 11.78 37.77 8.64
N THR A 5 11.07 38.89 8.52
CA THR A 5 10.04 39.30 9.49
C THR A 5 8.64 38.70 9.18
N ILE A 6 8.44 38.06 8.03
CA ILE A 6 7.11 37.52 7.63
C ILE A 6 6.84 36.13 8.19
N ILE A 7 7.85 35.41 8.64
CA ILE A 7 7.68 34.02 9.16
C ILE A 7 7.17 33.97 10.61
N TRP A 8 7.30 35.06 11.38
CA TRP A 8 6.97 35.11 12.82
C TRP A 8 5.52 35.47 13.16
N VAL A 9 4.73 35.96 12.22
CA VAL A 9 3.34 36.43 12.51
C VAL A 9 2.28 35.32 12.49
N LEU A 10 2.62 34.09 12.12
CA LEU A 10 1.66 32.97 12.02
C LEU A 10 1.59 32.05 13.27
N CYS A 11 2.23 32.41 14.38
CA CYS A 11 2.35 31.51 15.55
C CYS A 11 1.61 31.96 16.80
N ILE A 12 0.50 32.69 16.73
CA ILE A 12 -0.25 33.06 17.95
C ILE A 12 -1.66 32.50 17.95
N GLY A 13 -1.92 31.67 18.94
CA GLY A 13 -3.20 31.46 19.59
C GLY A 13 -4.13 30.37 19.11
N PHE A 14 -4.04 29.14 19.69
CA PHE A 14 -4.96 28.08 19.31
C PHE A 14 -5.34 27.09 20.44
N SER A 15 -6.62 26.94 20.72
CA SER A 15 -7.18 26.01 21.70
C SER A 15 -7.47 24.63 21.11
N VAL A 16 -7.25 23.58 21.87
CA VAL A 16 -7.38 22.18 21.47
C VAL A 16 -8.84 21.79 21.27
N SER A 17 -9.22 21.37 20.07
CA SER A 17 -10.44 20.61 19.80
C SER A 17 -10.09 19.18 19.36
N PRO A 18 -10.89 18.15 19.71
CA PRO A 18 -10.54 16.78 19.40
C PRO A 18 -10.44 16.53 17.91
N LEU A 19 -9.49 15.67 17.54
CA LEU A 19 -9.21 15.19 16.18
C LEU A 19 -10.49 14.62 15.52
N GLN A 20 -11.01 15.31 14.53
CA GLN A 20 -12.10 14.82 13.68
C GLN A 20 -11.70 14.91 12.21
N ALA A 21 -11.93 13.85 11.45
CA ALA A 21 -11.67 13.72 10.03
C ALA A 21 -10.19 13.81 9.60
N GLN A 22 -9.33 13.00 10.20
CA GLN A 22 -7.98 12.74 9.72
C GLN A 22 -7.90 11.31 9.18
N GLN A 23 -7.33 11.16 7.99
CA GLN A 23 -6.99 9.83 7.47
C GLN A 23 -5.75 9.30 8.19
N ILE A 24 -5.79 8.02 8.51
CA ILE A 24 -4.68 7.33 9.15
C ILE A 24 -3.68 6.97 8.05
N ILE A 25 -2.41 7.28 8.30
CA ILE A 25 -1.33 6.91 7.38
C ILE A 25 -1.19 5.39 7.39
N ILE A 26 -1.25 4.80 6.22
CA ILE A 26 -1.12 3.35 6.01
C ILE A 26 0.25 2.88 6.55
N GLY A 27 0.24 1.81 7.35
CA GLY A 27 1.45 1.23 7.95
C GLY A 27 2.04 2.05 9.10
N SER A 28 1.32 3.04 9.63
CA SER A 28 1.77 3.84 10.77
C SER A 28 1.55 3.12 12.10
N ALA A 29 2.31 3.53 13.14
CA ALA A 29 2.08 3.07 14.52
C ALA A 29 0.66 3.38 15.03
N GLU A 30 -0.02 4.37 14.44
CA GLU A 30 -1.41 4.69 14.75
C GLU A 30 -2.36 3.62 14.21
N GLU A 31 -2.11 3.10 13.01
CA GLU A 31 -2.87 1.97 12.45
C GLU A 31 -2.67 0.72 13.30
N ASP A 32 -1.44 0.41 13.73
CA ASP A 32 -1.14 -0.70 14.64
C ASP A 32 -1.90 -0.57 15.96
N SER A 33 -1.92 0.63 16.55
CA SER A 33 -2.68 0.90 17.79
C SER A 33 -4.19 0.72 17.61
N LEU A 34 -4.75 1.08 16.45
CA LEU A 34 -6.17 0.85 16.16
C LEU A 34 -6.51 -0.63 15.97
N ARG A 35 -5.62 -1.40 15.32
CA ARG A 35 -5.78 -2.86 15.23
C ARG A 35 -5.73 -3.50 16.62
N ALA A 36 -4.79 -3.10 17.47
CA ALA A 36 -4.72 -3.55 18.86
C ALA A 36 -5.98 -3.13 19.64
N ALA A 37 -6.49 -1.93 19.42
CA ALA A 37 -7.74 -1.45 20.01
C ALA A 37 -8.96 -2.29 19.55
N GLN A 38 -9.02 -2.71 18.30
CA GLN A 38 -10.07 -3.60 17.81
C GLN A 38 -9.95 -5.00 18.45
N LEU A 39 -8.74 -5.56 18.52
CA LEU A 39 -8.47 -6.83 19.20
C LEU A 39 -8.75 -6.77 20.71
N SER A 40 -8.70 -5.59 21.31
CA SER A 40 -9.07 -5.38 22.70
C SER A 40 -10.57 -5.14 22.91
N GLY A 41 -11.35 -5.01 21.85
CA GLY A 41 -12.77 -4.69 21.88
C GLY A 41 -13.10 -3.21 22.08
N SER A 42 -12.10 -2.31 22.01
CA SER A 42 -12.27 -0.86 22.23
C SER A 42 -12.40 -0.03 20.96
N HIS A 43 -12.30 -0.65 19.78
CA HIS A 43 -12.52 -0.01 18.47
C HIS A 43 -13.73 -0.62 17.76
N ASP A 44 -14.27 0.09 16.73
CA ASP A 44 -15.44 -0.36 15.98
C ASP A 44 -15.20 -1.77 15.38
N PRO A 45 -16.02 -2.77 15.78
CA PRO A 45 -15.87 -4.14 15.31
C PRO A 45 -16.27 -4.33 13.85
N ASN A 46 -16.85 -3.32 13.18
CA ASN A 46 -17.33 -3.41 11.80
C ASN A 46 -16.29 -2.92 10.78
N VAL A 47 -15.16 -2.36 11.22
CA VAL A 47 -14.08 -1.91 10.33
C VAL A 47 -13.22 -3.09 9.90
N SER A 48 -13.16 -3.37 8.60
CA SER A 48 -12.44 -4.53 8.05
C SER A 48 -10.93 -4.38 8.08
N PHE A 49 -10.39 -3.17 8.06
CA PHE A 49 -8.98 -2.87 7.73
C PHE A 49 -8.53 -3.40 6.37
N ALA A 50 -9.47 -3.81 5.52
CA ALA A 50 -9.19 -4.28 4.17
C ALA A 50 -9.38 -3.18 3.10
N VAL A 51 -9.95 -2.04 3.46
CA VAL A 51 -10.13 -0.87 2.58
C VAL A 51 -9.51 0.33 3.27
N ARG A 52 -8.30 0.69 2.89
CA ARG A 52 -7.51 1.77 3.50
C ARG A 52 -7.15 2.85 2.49
N PRO A 53 -6.94 4.13 2.87
CA PRO A 53 -6.74 4.63 4.23
C PRO A 53 -8.04 4.68 5.03
N LEU A 54 -7.94 4.44 6.35
CA LEU A 54 -9.05 4.56 7.28
C LEU A 54 -9.33 6.02 7.58
N GLU A 55 -10.61 6.37 7.74
CA GLU A 55 -11.03 7.69 8.18
C GLU A 55 -11.39 7.69 9.67
N LEU A 56 -10.74 8.54 10.45
CA LEU A 56 -11.13 8.79 11.84
C LEU A 56 -12.39 9.64 11.86
N LYS A 57 -13.52 9.03 12.27
CA LYS A 57 -14.84 9.64 12.50
C LYS A 57 -15.18 10.77 11.53
N PRO A 58 -15.92 10.52 10.47
CA PRO A 58 -16.42 11.59 9.61
C PRO A 58 -17.26 12.54 10.49
N GLY A 59 -16.86 13.79 10.57
CA GLY A 59 -17.63 14.79 11.30
C GLY A 59 -19.02 14.97 10.66
N GLU A 60 -20.00 15.43 11.42
CA GLU A 60 -21.36 15.70 10.92
C GLU A 60 -21.35 16.68 9.74
N ILE A 61 -22.28 16.46 8.80
CA ILE A 61 -22.49 17.38 7.66
C ILE A 61 -23.07 18.67 8.20
N SER A 62 -22.38 19.78 8.01
CA SER A 62 -22.87 21.11 8.32
C SER A 62 -22.94 21.97 7.08
N TRP A 63 -24.13 22.38 6.69
CA TRP A 63 -24.37 23.28 5.55
C TRP A 63 -24.06 24.76 5.86
N LYS A 64 -23.93 25.11 7.15
CA LYS A 64 -23.74 26.49 7.59
C LYS A 64 -22.32 26.84 7.97
N LYS A 65 -21.39 25.86 7.96
CA LYS A 65 -20.03 26.07 8.46
C LYS A 65 -19.01 25.45 7.55
N LEU A 66 -18.06 26.27 7.09
CA LEU A 66 -16.83 25.82 6.48
C LEU A 66 -15.90 25.25 7.57
N VAL A 67 -15.46 24.02 7.42
CA VAL A 67 -14.47 23.40 8.30
C VAL A 67 -13.15 23.36 7.53
N VAL A 68 -12.10 23.99 8.09
CA VAL A 68 -10.74 23.92 7.55
C VAL A 68 -9.82 23.41 8.64
N LYS A 69 -8.97 22.44 8.30
CA LYS A 69 -8.01 21.83 9.22
C LYS A 69 -6.65 21.70 8.55
N ALA A 70 -5.59 22.12 9.23
CA ALA A 70 -4.25 21.80 8.81
C ALA A 70 -3.98 20.31 9.06
N LEU A 71 -3.39 19.63 8.08
CA LEU A 71 -2.89 18.29 8.23
C LEU A 71 -1.52 18.31 8.93
N PRO A 72 -1.10 17.22 9.57
CA PRO A 72 0.22 17.17 10.17
C PRO A 72 1.31 17.42 9.15
N LEU A 73 2.25 18.32 9.49
CA LEU A 73 3.51 18.39 8.78
C LEU A 73 4.29 17.11 9.03
N THR A 74 4.60 16.36 7.98
CA THR A 74 5.32 15.09 8.05
C THR A 74 6.69 15.27 7.38
N LEU A 75 7.74 14.90 8.09
CA LEU A 75 9.09 14.82 7.55
C LEU A 75 9.62 13.41 7.78
N ILE A 76 10.08 12.77 6.72
CA ILE A 76 10.72 11.46 6.76
C ILE A 76 12.14 11.61 6.21
N THR A 77 13.12 11.14 6.97
CA THR A 77 14.49 11.01 6.53
C THR A 77 14.90 9.56 6.60
N GLN A 78 15.50 9.04 5.53
CA GLN A 78 15.95 7.66 5.43
C GLN A 78 17.38 7.61 4.90
N PHE A 79 18.16 6.66 5.39
CA PHE A 79 19.52 6.40 4.96
C PHE A 79 19.75 4.91 4.76
N ASN A 80 20.33 4.53 3.63
CA ASN A 80 20.79 3.19 3.33
C ASN A 80 22.30 3.21 3.03
N SER A 81 23.08 2.40 3.75
CA SER A 81 24.54 2.48 3.72
C SER A 81 25.17 1.92 2.44
N GLN A 82 24.81 0.68 2.06
CA GLN A 82 25.50 -0.04 0.98
C GLN A 82 24.66 -0.19 -0.29
N ARG A 83 23.33 -0.37 -0.15
CA ARG A 83 22.43 -0.63 -1.25
C ARG A 83 21.02 -0.10 -0.97
N PRO A 84 20.18 0.06 -2.00
CA PRO A 84 18.76 0.37 -1.84
C PRO A 84 18.06 -0.68 -0.96
N PHE A 85 17.21 -0.21 -0.05
CA PHE A 85 16.36 -1.06 0.78
C PHE A 85 15.15 -0.26 1.27
N GLY A 86 14.00 -0.91 1.39
CA GLY A 86 12.73 -0.35 1.83
C GLY A 86 11.62 -0.62 0.82
N TRP A 87 10.38 -0.67 1.29
CA TRP A 87 9.18 -0.75 0.48
C TRP A 87 7.96 -0.26 1.30
N ASN A 88 6.84 -0.04 0.64
CA ASN A 88 5.64 0.59 1.21
C ASN A 88 5.89 2.03 1.67
N ASP A 89 6.74 2.75 0.97
CA ASP A 89 7.20 4.08 1.32
C ASP A 89 6.55 5.20 0.47
N GLY A 90 5.54 4.85 -0.34
CA GLY A 90 4.76 5.80 -1.14
C GLY A 90 5.62 6.52 -2.17
N ALA A 91 5.71 7.85 -2.04
CA ALA A 91 6.44 8.70 -2.98
C ALA A 91 7.97 8.52 -2.94
N MET A 92 8.51 7.92 -1.87
CA MET A 92 9.95 7.65 -1.74
C MET A 92 10.37 6.51 -2.67
N ILE A 93 11.62 6.51 -3.10
CA ILE A 93 12.23 5.44 -3.91
C ILE A 93 13.09 4.53 -3.05
N GLN A 94 13.38 3.33 -3.51
CA GLN A 94 14.48 2.56 -2.97
C GLN A 94 15.78 3.22 -3.43
N ALA A 95 16.52 3.85 -2.53
CA ALA A 95 17.74 4.58 -2.83
C ALA A 95 18.87 4.21 -1.87
N ARG A 96 20.11 4.21 -2.36
CA ARG A 96 21.31 4.22 -1.53
C ARG A 96 21.65 5.65 -1.10
N GLY A 97 22.11 5.83 0.13
CA GLY A 97 22.43 7.12 0.71
C GLY A 97 21.23 7.79 1.36
N LEU A 98 21.31 9.10 1.50
CA LEU A 98 20.29 9.90 2.17
C LEU A 98 19.10 10.18 1.27
N GLN A 99 17.91 10.07 1.84
CA GLN A 99 16.64 10.44 1.21
C GLN A 99 15.77 11.20 2.22
N VAL A 100 15.04 12.19 1.74
CA VAL A 100 14.12 13.01 2.53
C VAL A 100 12.78 13.11 1.81
N MET A 101 11.68 12.99 2.56
CA MET A 101 10.34 13.27 2.08
C MET A 101 9.65 14.23 3.02
N GLY A 102 9.08 15.30 2.46
CA GLY A 102 8.27 16.29 3.18
C GLY A 102 6.83 16.29 2.68
N ARG A 103 5.87 16.36 3.60
CA ARG A 103 4.45 16.51 3.30
C ARG A 103 3.81 17.52 4.22
N ALA A 104 3.07 18.48 3.66
CA ALA A 104 2.23 19.43 4.38
C ALA A 104 0.93 19.62 3.64
N GLY A 105 -0.12 20.00 4.33
CA GLY A 105 -1.40 20.17 3.67
C GLY A 105 -2.54 20.64 4.57
N PHE A 106 -3.73 20.65 3.97
CA PHE A 106 -4.96 20.98 4.67
C PHE A 106 -6.12 20.12 4.18
N TYR A 107 -7.13 19.99 5.02
CA TYR A 107 -8.44 19.45 4.71
C TYR A 107 -9.48 20.56 4.86
N ALA A 108 -10.41 20.65 3.90
CA ALA A 108 -11.53 21.58 3.94
C ALA A 108 -12.84 20.84 3.63
N ARG A 109 -13.93 21.24 4.28
CA ARG A 109 -15.25 20.71 4.00
C ARG A 109 -16.33 21.80 4.13
N TYR A 110 -17.23 21.84 3.16
CA TYR A 110 -18.42 22.67 3.18
C TYR A 110 -19.62 21.86 2.66
N GLY A 111 -20.62 21.66 3.51
CA GLY A 111 -21.74 20.78 3.18
C GLY A 111 -21.28 19.38 2.81
N ILE A 112 -21.66 18.93 1.63
CA ILE A 112 -21.26 17.61 1.08
C ILE A 112 -19.90 17.62 0.39
N VAL A 113 -19.35 18.79 0.05
CA VAL A 113 -18.07 18.91 -0.65
C VAL A 113 -16.93 18.81 0.35
N GLU A 114 -15.96 17.96 0.05
CA GLU A 114 -14.71 17.81 0.80
C GLU A 114 -13.50 17.90 -0.12
N MET A 115 -12.44 18.50 0.38
CA MET A 115 -11.18 18.66 -0.31
C MET A 115 -10.03 18.41 0.66
N GLN A 116 -9.02 17.69 0.20
CA GLN A 116 -7.73 17.56 0.87
C GLN A 116 -6.64 17.93 -0.11
N ALA A 117 -5.71 18.77 0.30
CA ALA A 117 -4.49 19.05 -0.46
C ALA A 117 -3.30 18.72 0.44
N ALA A 118 -2.48 17.74 0.04
CA ALA A 118 -1.32 17.28 0.81
C ALA A 118 -0.21 16.79 -0.12
N PRO A 119 0.44 17.73 -0.85
CA PRO A 119 1.56 17.41 -1.75
C PRO A 119 2.72 16.79 -0.98
N GLU A 120 3.49 15.94 -1.69
CA GLU A 120 4.67 15.24 -1.19
C GLU A 120 5.89 15.60 -2.03
N TRP A 121 6.92 16.13 -1.38
CA TRP A 121 8.21 16.40 -1.99
C TRP A 121 9.23 15.36 -1.55
N VAL A 122 9.95 14.78 -2.52
CA VAL A 122 10.97 13.76 -2.30
C VAL A 122 12.30 14.23 -2.89
N TYR A 123 13.34 14.08 -2.08
CA TYR A 123 14.72 14.25 -2.51
C TYR A 123 15.55 13.05 -2.08
N ALA A 124 16.27 12.42 -3.02
CA ALA A 124 17.18 11.32 -2.73
C ALA A 124 18.51 11.53 -3.45
N VAL A 125 19.60 11.35 -2.73
CA VAL A 125 20.95 11.39 -3.30
C VAL A 125 21.16 10.24 -4.26
N ASN A 126 20.61 9.05 -3.94
CA ASN A 126 20.59 7.86 -4.78
C ASN A 126 21.94 7.57 -5.42
N THR A 127 22.95 7.34 -4.60
CA THR A 127 24.31 7.00 -5.08
C THR A 127 24.34 5.64 -5.74
N SER A 128 25.20 5.48 -6.75
CA SER A 128 25.45 4.18 -7.37
C SER A 128 25.89 3.13 -6.36
N TYR A 129 25.62 1.87 -6.61
CA TYR A 129 26.04 0.74 -5.78
C TYR A 129 26.51 -0.43 -6.65
N ASN A 130 27.41 -1.24 -6.11
CA ASN A 130 27.94 -2.38 -6.82
C ASN A 130 26.96 -3.54 -6.80
N THR A 131 26.77 -4.17 -7.94
CA THR A 131 26.13 -5.47 -8.12
C THR A 131 27.19 -6.43 -8.63
N SER A 132 27.18 -7.69 -8.22
CA SER A 132 28.15 -8.69 -8.67
C SER A 132 27.90 -9.18 -10.09
N MET A 133 26.70 -9.02 -10.59
CA MET A 133 26.32 -9.42 -11.95
C MET A 133 26.28 -8.19 -12.86
N ASN A 134 26.56 -8.42 -14.17
CA ASN A 134 26.40 -7.43 -15.26
C ASN A 134 24.93 -7.00 -15.48
N TRP A 135 24.13 -6.96 -14.46
CA TRP A 135 22.72 -6.53 -14.46
C TRP A 135 22.59 -5.01 -14.52
N GLY A 136 23.59 -4.35 -15.10
CA GLY A 136 23.63 -2.90 -15.18
C GLY A 136 23.95 -2.28 -13.83
N SER A 137 25.01 -1.50 -13.75
CA SER A 137 25.21 -0.59 -12.63
C SER A 137 23.92 0.21 -12.49
N SER A 138 23.32 0.26 -11.30
CA SER A 138 22.34 1.28 -11.04
C SER A 138 23.04 2.59 -11.34
N ALA A 139 22.65 3.24 -12.40
CA ALA A 139 23.09 4.60 -12.65
C ALA A 139 22.55 5.42 -11.49
N GLY A 140 23.35 5.63 -10.47
CA GLY A 140 23.00 6.55 -9.40
C GLY A 140 22.65 7.90 -10.01
N GLY A 141 21.92 8.70 -9.30
CA GLY A 141 21.55 10.04 -9.74
C GLY A 141 20.56 10.66 -8.78
N VAL A 142 20.72 11.96 -8.56
CA VAL A 142 19.82 12.71 -7.67
C VAL A 142 18.38 12.59 -8.17
N TYR A 143 17.50 12.14 -7.29
CA TYR A 143 16.07 12.12 -7.53
C TYR A 143 15.40 13.26 -6.75
N ASN A 144 14.73 14.16 -7.45
CA ASN A 144 14.03 15.30 -6.85
C ASN A 144 12.69 15.49 -7.54
N LYS A 145 11.59 15.24 -6.82
CA LYS A 145 10.26 15.25 -7.40
C LYS A 145 9.20 15.74 -6.42
N LEU A 146 8.23 16.48 -6.95
CA LEU A 146 7.03 16.92 -6.24
C LEU A 146 5.82 16.15 -6.80
N PHE A 147 5.07 15.50 -5.92
CA PHE A 147 3.84 14.79 -6.23
C PHE A 147 2.62 15.53 -5.69
N PRO A 148 1.44 15.40 -6.31
CA PRO A 148 0.19 15.84 -5.69
C PRO A 148 -0.07 15.17 -4.33
N GLY A 149 0.57 14.01 -4.09
CA GLY A 149 0.61 13.28 -2.83
C GLY A 149 -0.79 12.84 -2.38
N GLN A 150 -1.07 13.03 -1.09
CA GLN A 150 -2.31 12.57 -0.46
C GLN A 150 -3.46 13.58 -0.67
N SER A 151 -3.73 13.94 -1.92
CA SER A 151 -4.72 14.98 -2.27
C SER A 151 -6.00 14.38 -2.83
N SER A 152 -7.13 15.02 -2.59
CA SER A 152 -8.45 14.59 -3.10
C SER A 152 -9.45 15.73 -3.11
N ILE A 153 -10.42 15.64 -4.01
CA ILE A 153 -11.64 16.46 -4.01
C ILE A 153 -12.84 15.56 -4.31
N GLY A 154 -13.90 15.71 -3.57
CA GLY A 154 -15.07 14.87 -3.75
C GLY A 154 -16.31 15.35 -3.04
N ILE A 155 -17.36 14.58 -3.18
CA ILE A 155 -18.65 14.79 -2.52
C ILE A 155 -18.97 13.58 -1.64
N ARG A 156 -19.54 13.87 -0.48
CA ARG A 156 -19.96 12.88 0.51
C ARG A 156 -21.48 12.89 0.64
N LEU A 157 -22.10 11.79 0.25
CA LEU A 157 -23.54 11.57 0.29
C LEU A 157 -23.85 10.44 1.29
N GLY A 158 -24.04 10.79 2.56
CA GLY A 158 -24.28 9.82 3.63
C GLY A 158 -23.16 8.81 3.79
N ALA A 159 -23.43 7.55 3.46
CA ALA A 159 -22.45 6.46 3.57
C ALA A 159 -21.53 6.31 2.34
N VAL A 160 -21.76 7.09 1.28
CA VAL A 160 -21.02 6.98 0.00
C VAL A 160 -20.29 8.28 -0.29
N SER A 161 -19.07 8.20 -0.81
CA SER A 161 -18.32 9.30 -1.39
C SER A 161 -17.91 8.99 -2.80
N MET A 162 -17.82 10.02 -3.63
CA MET A 162 -17.25 9.98 -4.97
C MET A 162 -16.42 11.22 -5.25
N GLY A 163 -15.38 11.07 -6.07
CA GLY A 163 -14.49 12.18 -6.37
C GLY A 163 -13.28 11.79 -7.18
N VAL A 164 -12.27 12.65 -7.13
CA VAL A 164 -10.96 12.48 -7.74
C VAL A 164 -9.90 12.52 -6.64
N SER A 165 -8.91 11.66 -6.71
CA SER A 165 -7.88 11.56 -5.68
C SER A 165 -6.53 11.14 -6.28
N THR A 166 -5.47 11.50 -5.55
CA THR A 166 -4.11 10.97 -5.74
C THR A 166 -3.59 10.30 -4.49
N GLN A 167 -4.47 9.92 -3.56
CA GLN A 167 -4.10 9.26 -2.31
C GLN A 167 -3.61 7.84 -2.55
N ASN A 168 -2.67 7.40 -1.74
CA ASN A 168 -2.29 5.99 -1.68
C ASN A 168 -3.46 5.14 -1.17
N LEU A 169 -3.56 3.94 -1.73
CA LEU A 169 -4.56 2.96 -1.38
C LEU A 169 -3.88 1.70 -0.83
N TRP A 170 -4.60 0.97 0.00
CA TRP A 170 -4.20 -0.38 0.42
C TRP A 170 -5.43 -1.26 0.54
N TRP A 171 -5.47 -2.34 -0.22
CA TRP A 171 -6.57 -3.28 -0.23
C TRP A 171 -6.14 -4.65 0.27
N GLY A 172 -7.01 -5.29 1.05
CA GLY A 172 -6.71 -6.56 1.69
C GLY A 172 -6.29 -6.43 3.16
N PRO A 173 -6.34 -7.54 3.92
CA PRO A 173 -6.15 -7.54 5.37
C PRO A 173 -4.70 -7.53 5.82
N GLY A 174 -3.76 -7.80 4.92
CA GLY A 174 -2.33 -7.90 5.23
C GLY A 174 -1.78 -6.64 5.90
N GLN A 175 -0.78 -6.81 6.74
CA GLN A 175 -0.16 -5.73 7.51
C GLN A 175 1.17 -5.29 6.90
N ARG A 176 1.92 -6.23 6.37
CA ARG A 176 3.22 -5.99 5.74
C ARG A 176 3.15 -6.05 4.22
N SER A 177 2.21 -6.81 3.69
CA SER A 177 2.03 -7.02 2.26
C SER A 177 0.55 -6.96 1.86
N SER A 178 0.29 -6.62 0.61
CA SER A 178 -1.00 -6.73 -0.08
C SER A 178 -0.74 -7.18 -1.51
N LEU A 179 -1.53 -8.09 -2.03
CA LEU A 179 -1.27 -8.64 -3.37
C LEU A 179 -1.57 -7.64 -4.48
N LEU A 180 -2.65 -6.86 -4.40
CA LEU A 180 -3.08 -6.02 -5.51
C LEU A 180 -2.82 -4.52 -5.30
N MET A 181 -3.01 -3.99 -4.10
CA MET A 181 -2.90 -2.56 -3.87
C MET A 181 -2.24 -2.29 -2.53
N SER A 182 -1.08 -1.68 -2.54
CA SER A 182 -0.31 -1.30 -1.35
C SER A 182 0.14 0.16 -1.40
N ASN A 183 0.80 0.59 -0.34
CA ASN A 183 1.42 1.91 -0.24
C ASN A 183 2.86 1.94 -0.83
N ASN A 184 3.20 1.02 -1.72
CA ASN A 184 4.57 0.94 -2.25
C ASN A 184 4.84 1.97 -3.36
N ALA A 185 3.92 2.14 -4.30
CA ALA A 185 4.02 3.18 -5.33
C ALA A 185 3.55 4.54 -4.80
N PRO A 186 3.95 5.67 -5.43
CA PRO A 186 3.33 6.97 -5.16
C PRO A 186 1.82 6.91 -5.38
N GLY A 187 1.09 7.80 -4.74
CA GLY A 187 -0.31 7.97 -5.04
C GLY A 187 -0.54 8.39 -6.50
N PHE A 188 -1.53 7.82 -7.16
CA PHE A 188 -1.84 7.99 -8.58
C PHE A 188 -3.22 8.60 -8.80
N LEU A 189 -3.37 9.33 -9.90
CA LEU A 189 -4.64 9.98 -10.25
C LEU A 189 -5.73 8.93 -10.50
N HIS A 190 -6.80 8.97 -9.71
CA HIS A 190 -7.95 8.10 -9.86
C HIS A 190 -9.27 8.82 -9.53
N VAL A 191 -10.29 8.50 -10.28
CA VAL A 191 -11.68 8.75 -9.90
C VAL A 191 -12.13 7.61 -8.99
N TYR A 192 -12.95 7.90 -7.99
CA TYR A 192 -13.42 6.87 -7.07
C TYR A 192 -14.89 7.02 -6.72
N ILE A 193 -15.50 5.89 -6.38
CA ILE A 193 -16.75 5.81 -5.63
C ILE A 193 -16.55 4.75 -4.54
N ARG A 194 -16.84 5.10 -3.26
CA ARG A 194 -16.53 4.25 -2.11
C ARG A 194 -17.52 4.40 -0.96
N SER A 195 -17.54 3.41 -0.07
CA SER A 195 -18.15 3.56 1.24
C SER A 195 -17.26 4.42 2.15
N ASN A 196 -17.87 5.37 2.88
CA ASN A 196 -17.16 6.22 3.85
C ASN A 196 -16.98 5.55 5.22
N ARG A 197 -17.77 4.54 5.46
CA ARG A 197 -17.87 3.76 6.69
C ARG A 197 -18.51 2.41 6.37
N PRO A 198 -18.38 1.42 7.27
CA PRO A 198 -19.11 0.16 7.11
C PRO A 198 -20.61 0.41 6.91
N ALA A 199 -21.12 0.03 5.74
CA ALA A 199 -22.53 0.19 5.37
C ALA A 199 -23.33 -0.96 5.97
N LYS A 200 -24.18 -0.65 6.96
CA LYS A 200 -24.99 -1.65 7.67
C LYS A 200 -26.20 -2.07 6.81
N THR A 201 -26.40 -3.37 6.71
CA THR A 201 -27.55 -4.00 6.03
C THR A 201 -28.18 -5.06 6.94
N PRO A 202 -29.38 -5.57 6.60
CA PRO A 202 -29.99 -6.66 7.36
C PRO A 202 -29.15 -7.95 7.47
N ILE A 203 -28.28 -8.20 6.50
CA ILE A 203 -27.43 -9.40 6.42
C ILE A 203 -26.03 -9.20 6.96
N GLY A 204 -25.60 -7.97 7.21
CA GLY A 204 -24.26 -7.66 7.71
C GLY A 204 -23.78 -6.29 7.28
N THR A 205 -22.47 -6.06 7.31
CA THR A 205 -21.85 -4.78 6.92
C THR A 205 -20.96 -4.93 5.70
N PHE A 206 -20.95 -3.89 4.87
CA PHE A 206 -20.15 -3.83 3.64
C PHE A 206 -19.22 -2.62 3.65
N GLU A 207 -17.99 -2.81 3.20
CA GLU A 207 -17.05 -1.77 2.83
C GLU A 207 -16.61 -2.02 1.39
N TRP A 208 -16.52 -0.99 0.57
CA TRP A 208 -16.17 -1.13 -0.83
C TRP A 208 -15.56 0.14 -1.42
N GLN A 209 -14.78 -0.04 -2.47
CA GLN A 209 -14.25 1.02 -3.30
C GLN A 209 -14.11 0.55 -4.74
N LEU A 210 -14.53 1.38 -5.69
CA LEU A 210 -14.34 1.24 -7.14
C LEU A 210 -13.52 2.42 -7.62
N ILE A 211 -12.53 2.16 -8.46
CA ILE A 211 -11.68 3.21 -9.05
C ILE A 211 -11.52 3.04 -10.55
N GLY A 212 -11.35 4.17 -11.23
CA GLY A 212 -10.78 4.27 -12.57
C GLY A 212 -9.54 5.16 -12.50
N ALA A 213 -8.38 4.66 -12.90
CA ALA A 213 -7.10 5.27 -12.60
C ALA A 213 -6.20 5.44 -13.82
N ARG A 214 -5.27 6.38 -13.72
CA ARG A 214 -4.17 6.57 -14.66
C ARG A 214 -2.87 6.14 -14.02
N LEU A 215 -2.15 5.24 -14.69
CA LEU A 215 -0.84 4.77 -14.30
C LEU A 215 0.21 5.30 -15.28
N ASP A 216 1.20 6.00 -14.75
CA ASP A 216 2.29 6.57 -15.53
C ASP A 216 3.59 5.82 -15.27
N SER A 217 4.52 5.86 -16.24
CA SER A 217 5.90 5.42 -16.09
C SER A 217 6.80 6.64 -15.83
N ASP A 218 7.94 6.43 -15.21
CA ASP A 218 8.92 7.48 -14.95
C ASP A 218 10.31 7.03 -15.40
N SER A 219 10.78 7.59 -16.49
CA SER A 219 12.10 7.28 -17.05
C SER A 219 13.28 7.73 -16.18
N THR A 220 13.03 8.64 -15.24
CA THR A 220 14.06 9.15 -14.31
C THR A 220 14.17 8.34 -13.02
N ARG A 221 13.22 7.45 -12.77
CA ARG A 221 13.18 6.62 -11.58
C ARG A 221 13.90 5.30 -11.83
N PRO A 222 14.81 4.88 -10.96
CA PRO A 222 15.40 3.56 -11.06
C PRO A 222 14.29 2.50 -10.94
N TYR A 223 14.36 1.47 -11.76
CA TYR A 223 13.47 0.31 -11.60
C TYR A 223 13.79 -0.38 -10.29
N GLU A 224 12.79 -0.62 -9.46
CA GLU A 224 12.94 -1.36 -8.20
C GLU A 224 13.39 -2.81 -8.42
N ASN A 225 13.23 -3.31 -9.64
CA ASN A 225 13.45 -4.71 -9.96
C ASN A 225 14.40 -4.87 -11.14
N PHE A 226 15.47 -5.57 -10.89
CA PHE A 226 16.48 -5.97 -11.87
C PHE A 226 15.90 -6.69 -13.10
N HIS A 227 14.68 -7.22 -13.02
CA HIS A 227 14.05 -8.04 -14.05
C HIS A 227 13.41 -7.26 -15.19
N LEU A 228 12.88 -6.07 -14.91
CA LEU A 228 12.34 -5.20 -15.96
C LEU A 228 13.46 -4.63 -16.85
N GLN A 229 14.70 -4.61 -16.36
CA GLN A 229 15.85 -4.13 -17.14
C GLN A 229 16.35 -5.11 -18.20
N THR A 230 16.04 -6.40 -18.08
CA THR A 230 16.51 -7.43 -19.02
C THR A 230 15.56 -7.67 -20.18
N ALA A 231 14.33 -7.20 -20.10
CA ALA A 231 13.42 -7.25 -21.24
C ALA A 231 13.82 -6.14 -22.24
N THR A 232 14.37 -6.53 -23.38
CA THR A 232 14.59 -5.65 -24.55
C THR A 232 13.28 -5.20 -25.20
N VAL A 233 12.20 -5.16 -24.43
CA VAL A 233 10.88 -4.77 -24.89
C VAL A 233 10.76 -3.26 -24.87
N SER A 234 10.55 -2.68 -26.04
CA SER A 234 10.22 -1.26 -26.16
C SER A 234 8.82 -1.04 -25.63
N TYR A 235 8.72 -0.55 -24.40
CA TYR A 235 7.43 -0.21 -23.80
C TYR A 235 6.85 1.04 -24.48
N PRO A 236 5.53 1.07 -24.76
CA PRO A 236 4.88 2.29 -25.19
C PRO A 236 5.11 3.41 -24.17
N SER A 237 5.46 4.61 -24.64
CA SER A 237 5.63 5.80 -23.78
C SER A 237 4.31 6.35 -23.25
N THR A 238 3.19 5.67 -23.51
CA THR A 238 1.84 6.09 -23.13
C THR A 238 1.47 5.60 -21.73
N TRP A 239 0.54 6.30 -21.09
CA TRP A 239 -0.01 5.92 -19.80
C TRP A 239 -0.96 4.71 -19.94
N ARG A 240 -1.19 4.01 -18.84
CA ARG A 240 -2.13 2.90 -18.74
C ARG A 240 -3.38 3.31 -17.97
N TYR A 241 -4.53 2.84 -18.44
CA TYR A 241 -5.79 2.93 -17.72
C TYR A 241 -5.93 1.70 -16.82
N GLN A 242 -6.28 1.93 -15.55
CA GLN A 242 -6.61 0.88 -14.61
C GLN A 242 -8.05 1.03 -14.14
N SER A 243 -8.81 -0.06 -14.15
CA SER A 243 -10.10 -0.19 -13.50
C SER A 243 -10.00 -1.23 -12.40
N ALA A 244 -10.33 -0.87 -11.16
CA ALA A 244 -10.15 -1.79 -10.03
C ALA A 244 -11.23 -1.61 -8.96
N PHE A 245 -11.53 -2.69 -8.23
CA PHE A 245 -12.44 -2.63 -7.09
C PHE A 245 -11.98 -3.52 -5.93
N VAL A 246 -12.46 -3.17 -4.74
CA VAL A 246 -12.41 -3.98 -3.53
C VAL A 246 -13.78 -3.99 -2.88
N ILE A 247 -14.17 -5.14 -2.35
CA ILE A 247 -15.36 -5.28 -1.51
C ILE A 247 -15.02 -6.17 -0.31
N SER A 248 -15.46 -5.75 0.87
CA SER A 248 -15.37 -6.50 2.12
C SER A 248 -16.76 -6.64 2.73
N TYR A 249 -17.11 -7.82 3.18
CA TYR A 249 -18.39 -8.17 3.79
C TYR A 249 -18.16 -8.83 5.14
N GLN A 250 -18.84 -8.33 6.17
CA GLN A 250 -18.92 -8.96 7.49
C GLN A 250 -20.33 -9.54 7.70
N PRO A 251 -20.50 -10.87 7.71
CA PRO A 251 -21.79 -11.49 8.01
C PRO A 251 -22.29 -11.14 9.42
N LYS A 252 -23.57 -10.82 9.55
CA LYS A 252 -24.19 -10.50 10.83
C LYS A 252 -24.09 -11.65 11.85
N TRP A 253 -24.13 -12.88 11.39
CA TRP A 253 -24.15 -14.11 12.20
C TRP A 253 -22.77 -14.63 12.58
N ILE A 254 -21.70 -14.08 12.00
CA ILE A 254 -20.31 -14.40 12.39
C ILE A 254 -19.57 -13.09 12.69
N PRO A 255 -19.78 -12.49 13.88
CA PRO A 255 -19.13 -11.24 14.24
C PRO A 255 -17.60 -11.34 14.18
N GLY A 256 -16.98 -10.32 13.61
CA GLY A 256 -15.53 -10.25 13.48
C GLY A 256 -14.95 -11.00 12.27
N LEU A 257 -15.75 -11.80 11.53
CA LEU A 257 -15.31 -12.40 10.27
C LEU A 257 -15.61 -11.45 9.11
N PHE A 258 -14.58 -11.04 8.40
CA PHE A 258 -14.65 -10.32 7.14
C PHE A 258 -14.21 -11.24 6.01
N VAL A 259 -14.94 -11.24 4.92
CA VAL A 259 -14.55 -11.89 3.67
C VAL A 259 -14.67 -10.88 2.53
N GLY A 260 -13.83 -11.01 1.52
CA GLY A 260 -13.89 -10.06 0.44
C GLY A 260 -13.07 -10.47 -0.77
N MET A 261 -13.07 -9.57 -1.74
CA MET A 261 -12.29 -9.74 -2.96
C MET A 261 -11.78 -8.42 -3.49
N THR A 262 -10.68 -8.50 -4.20
CA THR A 262 -10.14 -7.41 -5.01
C THR A 262 -9.96 -7.89 -6.45
N ARG A 263 -10.16 -6.99 -7.40
CA ARG A 263 -9.86 -7.25 -8.80
C ARG A 263 -9.37 -5.98 -9.47
N THR A 264 -8.42 -6.12 -10.38
CA THR A 264 -7.89 -5.03 -11.20
C THR A 264 -7.70 -5.49 -12.63
N LEU A 265 -7.97 -4.59 -13.57
CA LEU A 265 -7.66 -4.72 -14.98
C LEU A 265 -6.92 -3.47 -15.43
N GLN A 266 -5.83 -3.63 -16.17
CA GLN A 266 -5.08 -2.53 -16.77
C GLN A 266 -4.88 -2.75 -18.27
N ARG A 267 -4.76 -1.65 -19.02
CA ARG A 267 -4.45 -1.62 -20.44
C ARG A 267 -3.82 -0.30 -20.86
N TYR A 268 -3.08 -0.29 -21.95
CA TYR A 268 -2.57 0.96 -22.49
C TYR A 268 -3.66 1.87 -23.02
N GLN A 269 -3.43 3.18 -23.01
CA GLN A 269 -4.37 4.18 -23.52
C GLN A 269 -4.85 3.86 -24.93
N GLN A 270 -3.95 3.47 -25.82
CA GLN A 270 -4.25 3.14 -27.20
C GLN A 270 -5.21 1.96 -27.35
N ASP A 271 -5.21 1.04 -26.38
CA ASP A 271 -6.00 -0.19 -26.41
C ASP A 271 -7.38 -0.05 -25.77
N ILE A 272 -7.69 1.10 -25.15
CA ILE A 272 -9.00 1.36 -24.53
C ILE A 272 -10.14 1.18 -25.55
N GLY A 273 -9.90 1.53 -26.81
CA GLY A 273 -10.86 1.39 -27.91
C GLY A 273 -11.18 -0.05 -28.30
N LEU A 274 -10.24 -0.98 -28.07
CA LEU A 274 -10.38 -2.41 -28.42
C LEU A 274 -11.53 -3.09 -27.66
N ALA A 275 -11.86 -2.61 -26.46
CA ALA A 275 -12.95 -3.15 -25.66
C ALA A 275 -14.34 -3.06 -26.32
N GLY A 276 -14.47 -2.35 -27.42
CA GLY A 276 -15.74 -2.18 -28.13
C GLY A 276 -16.87 -1.61 -27.26
N GLY A 277 -18.09 -1.58 -27.78
CA GLY A 277 -19.28 -1.27 -27.01
C GLY A 277 -19.35 0.17 -26.45
N ASN A 278 -20.14 0.30 -25.37
CA ASN A 278 -20.40 1.58 -24.73
C ASN A 278 -19.29 1.97 -23.74
N TRP A 279 -19.34 3.19 -23.24
CA TRP A 279 -18.37 3.72 -22.29
C TRP A 279 -18.19 2.88 -21.01
N LEU A 280 -19.26 2.20 -20.53
CA LEU A 280 -19.18 1.32 -19.38
C LEU A 280 -18.19 0.16 -19.62
N LYS A 281 -18.26 -0.53 -20.75
CA LYS A 281 -17.31 -1.59 -21.10
C LYS A 281 -15.87 -1.07 -21.19
N ARG A 282 -15.69 0.15 -21.65
CA ARG A 282 -14.37 0.78 -21.81
C ARG A 282 -13.74 1.20 -20.48
N TYR A 283 -14.53 1.82 -19.59
CA TYR A 283 -14.02 2.46 -18.37
C TYR A 283 -14.37 1.74 -17.07
N THR A 284 -15.22 0.71 -17.10
CA THR A 284 -15.47 -0.17 -15.95
C THR A 284 -15.33 -1.66 -16.31
N PRO A 285 -14.25 -2.06 -17.03
CA PRO A 285 -14.08 -3.46 -17.44
C PRO A 285 -14.05 -4.41 -16.24
N VAL A 286 -13.57 -3.96 -15.09
CA VAL A 286 -13.52 -4.76 -13.86
C VAL A 286 -14.89 -5.29 -13.42
N LEU A 287 -15.97 -4.58 -13.72
CA LEU A 287 -17.34 -4.99 -13.45
C LEU A 287 -17.94 -5.72 -14.64
N THR A 288 -17.79 -5.19 -15.85
CA THR A 288 -18.48 -5.72 -17.05
C THR A 288 -17.94 -7.07 -17.49
N LYS A 289 -16.63 -7.32 -17.34
CA LYS A 289 -16.02 -8.62 -17.66
C LYS A 289 -16.42 -9.75 -16.70
N ALA A 290 -16.98 -9.45 -15.53
CA ALA A 290 -17.55 -10.47 -14.66
C ALA A 290 -18.81 -11.14 -15.26
N PHE A 291 -19.47 -10.44 -16.20
CA PHE A 291 -20.70 -10.90 -16.88
C PHE A 291 -20.50 -11.15 -18.38
N GLN A 292 -19.24 -11.32 -18.81
CA GLN A 292 -18.88 -11.50 -20.20
C GLN A 292 -19.40 -12.82 -20.75
N LYS A 293 -19.97 -12.77 -21.97
CA LYS A 293 -20.47 -13.97 -22.66
C LYS A 293 -19.30 -14.71 -23.35
N LYS A 294 -19.44 -16.02 -23.51
CA LYS A 294 -18.43 -16.91 -24.12
C LYS A 294 -17.93 -16.48 -25.51
N ASN A 295 -18.70 -15.68 -26.24
CA ASN A 295 -18.39 -15.22 -27.60
C ASN A 295 -17.82 -13.78 -27.64
N GLU A 296 -17.54 -13.17 -26.50
CA GLU A 296 -16.90 -11.85 -26.47
C GLU A 296 -15.36 -11.99 -26.53
N PRO A 297 -14.64 -10.94 -27.00
CA PRO A 297 -13.18 -10.99 -27.07
C PRO A 297 -12.52 -11.34 -25.75
N THR A 298 -11.49 -12.15 -25.79
CA THR A 298 -10.66 -12.51 -24.62
C THR A 298 -9.86 -11.32 -24.12
N ASP A 299 -9.29 -11.42 -22.93
CA ASP A 299 -8.41 -10.39 -22.35
C ASP A 299 -7.19 -10.17 -23.22
N ASP A 300 -6.60 -11.23 -23.79
CA ASP A 300 -5.48 -11.14 -24.71
C ASP A 300 -5.84 -10.37 -26.00
N ALA A 301 -7.04 -10.58 -26.56
CA ALA A 301 -7.51 -9.85 -27.75
C ALA A 301 -7.76 -8.36 -27.48
N GLU A 302 -7.96 -7.96 -26.21
CA GLU A 302 -8.13 -6.58 -25.78
C GLU A 302 -6.87 -5.99 -25.13
N ASN A 303 -5.71 -6.68 -25.18
CA ASN A 303 -4.47 -6.29 -24.52
C ASN A 303 -4.70 -5.85 -23.05
N THR A 304 -5.41 -6.68 -22.30
CA THR A 304 -5.79 -6.38 -20.92
C THR A 304 -5.09 -7.34 -19.97
N ASP A 305 -4.32 -6.79 -19.06
CA ASP A 305 -3.73 -7.52 -17.94
C ASP A 305 -4.68 -7.47 -16.74
N GLN A 306 -4.83 -8.60 -16.01
CA GLN A 306 -5.70 -8.67 -14.86
C GLN A 306 -5.10 -9.41 -13.69
N LEU A 307 -5.44 -8.94 -12.50
CA LEU A 307 -5.13 -9.56 -11.22
C LEU A 307 -6.40 -9.63 -10.38
N ALA A 308 -6.56 -10.71 -9.63
CA ALA A 308 -7.66 -10.86 -8.69
C ALA A 308 -7.20 -11.55 -7.41
N SER A 309 -7.80 -11.18 -6.28
CA SER A 309 -7.59 -11.89 -5.02
C SER A 309 -8.87 -11.99 -4.21
N PHE A 310 -8.93 -13.04 -3.38
CA PHE A 310 -9.92 -13.24 -2.35
C PHE A 310 -9.25 -13.17 -1.00
N PHE A 311 -9.90 -12.57 -0.01
CA PHE A 311 -9.34 -12.45 1.32
C PHE A 311 -10.36 -12.75 2.41
N PHE A 312 -9.83 -13.10 3.58
CA PHE A 312 -10.57 -13.14 4.82
C PHE A 312 -9.77 -12.49 5.94
N ARG A 313 -10.47 -12.00 6.94
CA ARG A 313 -9.92 -11.53 8.22
C ARG A 313 -10.88 -11.90 9.34
N TRP A 314 -10.41 -12.59 10.36
CA TRP A 314 -11.22 -12.98 11.50
C TRP A 314 -10.64 -12.43 12.80
N VAL A 315 -11.35 -11.51 13.39
CA VAL A 315 -10.99 -10.81 14.63
C VAL A 315 -11.80 -11.40 15.79
N MET A 316 -11.11 -11.84 16.81
CA MET A 316 -11.70 -12.46 18.00
C MET A 316 -11.34 -11.65 19.26
N PRO A 317 -12.07 -10.55 19.60
CA PRO A 317 -11.68 -9.64 20.68
C PRO A 317 -11.64 -10.32 22.06
N LYS A 318 -12.53 -11.30 22.30
CA LYS A 318 -12.57 -12.02 23.59
C LYS A 318 -11.29 -12.80 23.86
N SER A 319 -10.67 -13.34 22.85
CA SER A 319 -9.43 -14.12 22.93
C SER A 319 -8.19 -13.32 22.54
N GLY A 320 -8.36 -12.14 21.92
CA GLY A 320 -7.26 -11.31 21.39
C GLY A 320 -6.56 -11.92 20.18
N TRP A 321 -7.19 -12.85 19.45
CA TRP A 321 -6.65 -13.43 18.22
C TRP A 321 -7.18 -12.74 16.97
N GLU A 322 -6.33 -12.67 15.97
CA GLU A 322 -6.65 -12.28 14.61
C GLU A 322 -6.02 -13.28 13.64
N PHE A 323 -6.81 -13.74 12.68
CA PHE A 323 -6.36 -14.55 11.55
C PHE A 323 -6.75 -13.86 10.27
N TYR A 324 -5.86 -13.85 9.29
CA TYR A 324 -6.17 -13.29 7.98
C TYR A 324 -5.41 -14.00 6.87
N GLY A 325 -5.95 -13.92 5.68
CA GLY A 325 -5.30 -14.42 4.49
C GLY A 325 -5.83 -13.73 3.24
N GLU A 326 -5.00 -13.73 2.22
CA GLU A 326 -5.31 -13.27 0.88
C GLU A 326 -4.75 -14.29 -0.10
N TRP A 327 -5.56 -14.72 -1.07
CA TRP A 327 -5.19 -15.64 -2.12
C TRP A 327 -5.49 -15.00 -3.46
N GLY A 328 -4.47 -14.81 -4.30
CA GLY A 328 -4.60 -14.12 -5.58
C GLY A 328 -4.11 -14.95 -6.74
N TYR A 329 -4.54 -14.52 -7.92
CA TYR A 329 -4.14 -15.05 -9.22
C TYR A 329 -3.66 -13.91 -10.10
N ASN A 330 -2.51 -14.15 -10.74
CA ASN A 330 -2.04 -13.39 -11.86
C ASN A 330 -2.52 -14.11 -13.13
N ASP A 331 -3.24 -13.38 -14.01
CA ASP A 331 -3.80 -13.93 -15.23
C ASP A 331 -5.06 -14.84 -15.05
N TYR A 332 -5.73 -15.12 -16.16
CA TYR A 332 -6.99 -15.83 -16.22
C TYR A 332 -6.79 -17.37 -16.31
N LYS A 333 -7.53 -18.11 -15.51
CA LYS A 333 -7.69 -19.56 -15.68
C LYS A 333 -8.66 -19.80 -16.85
N GLN A 334 -8.21 -20.49 -17.90
CA GLN A 334 -9.01 -20.68 -19.12
C GLN A 334 -10.30 -21.47 -18.86
N ASN A 335 -10.29 -22.41 -17.90
CA ASN A 335 -11.44 -23.23 -17.57
C ASN A 335 -11.31 -23.90 -16.19
N VAL A 336 -12.39 -24.54 -15.74
CA VAL A 336 -12.44 -25.29 -14.47
C VAL A 336 -11.41 -26.44 -14.42
N ARG A 337 -11.07 -27.03 -15.56
CA ARG A 337 -10.07 -28.10 -15.65
C ARG A 337 -8.68 -27.56 -15.28
N ASP A 338 -8.30 -26.39 -15.77
CA ASP A 338 -7.02 -25.75 -15.42
C ASP A 338 -6.92 -25.48 -13.92
N TYR A 339 -8.04 -25.06 -13.31
CA TYR A 339 -8.11 -24.85 -11.87
C TYR A 339 -7.95 -26.16 -11.08
N LEU A 340 -8.59 -27.24 -11.54
CA LEU A 340 -8.53 -28.56 -10.87
C LEU A 340 -7.18 -29.27 -11.07
N MET A 341 -6.53 -29.05 -12.23
CA MET A 341 -5.24 -29.68 -12.55
C MET A 341 -4.08 -29.03 -11.79
N ASP A 342 -4.10 -27.69 -11.64
CA ASP A 342 -3.08 -26.95 -10.90
C ASP A 342 -3.69 -25.68 -10.29
N ALA A 343 -4.23 -25.82 -9.09
CA ALA A 343 -4.84 -24.72 -8.34
C ALA A 343 -3.79 -23.63 -7.96
N THR A 344 -2.51 -23.98 -7.91
CA THR A 344 -1.41 -23.08 -7.51
C THR A 344 -0.77 -22.35 -8.67
N HIS A 345 -1.11 -22.70 -9.92
CA HIS A 345 -0.58 -22.07 -11.10
C HIS A 345 -0.87 -20.56 -11.11
N ALA A 346 0.16 -19.73 -11.24
CA ALA A 346 0.09 -18.27 -11.20
C ALA A 346 -0.56 -17.72 -9.90
N ALA A 347 -0.58 -18.51 -8.81
CA ALA A 347 -1.12 -18.08 -7.52
C ALA A 347 -0.06 -17.41 -6.65
N ALA A 348 -0.49 -16.43 -5.86
CA ALA A 348 0.25 -15.91 -4.72
C ALA A 348 -0.66 -15.86 -3.49
N TYR A 349 -0.08 -15.88 -2.30
CA TYR A 349 -0.89 -15.79 -1.09
C TYR A 349 -0.17 -15.04 0.04
N ILE A 350 -1.00 -14.46 0.90
CA ILE A 350 -0.60 -13.91 2.20
C ILE A 350 -1.37 -14.69 3.26
N LEU A 351 -0.68 -15.11 4.31
CA LEU A 351 -1.29 -15.67 5.51
C LEU A 351 -0.72 -14.94 6.72
N GLY A 352 -1.57 -14.60 7.67
CA GLY A 352 -1.15 -13.93 8.87
C GLY A 352 -1.96 -14.32 10.11
N VAL A 353 -1.30 -14.24 11.23
CA VAL A 353 -1.89 -14.43 12.56
C VAL A 353 -1.34 -13.39 13.51
N SER A 354 -2.20 -12.84 14.36
CA SER A 354 -1.79 -11.91 15.42
C SER A 354 -2.45 -12.29 16.74
N LYS A 355 -1.73 -12.03 17.84
CA LYS A 355 -2.23 -12.23 19.20
C LYS A 355 -1.92 -11.02 20.06
N LEU A 356 -2.95 -10.47 20.69
CA LEU A 356 -2.83 -9.41 21.68
C LEU A 356 -2.74 -10.01 23.08
N PHE A 357 -1.68 -9.65 23.80
CA PHE A 357 -1.50 -9.92 25.22
C PHE A 357 -1.66 -8.62 26.00
N LYS A 358 -2.38 -8.65 27.12
CA LYS A 358 -2.54 -7.51 28.00
C LYS A 358 -1.90 -7.84 29.36
N SER A 359 -1.12 -6.92 29.90
CA SER A 359 -0.47 -7.07 31.20
C SER A 359 -0.40 -5.71 31.90
N GLY A 360 -1.22 -5.52 32.94
CA GLY A 360 -1.27 -4.27 33.68
C GLY A 360 -1.48 -3.06 32.79
N ASN A 361 -0.50 -2.15 32.78
CA ASN A 361 -0.53 -0.90 32.01
C ASN A 361 0.14 -1.03 30.65
N SER A 362 0.32 -2.22 30.12
CA SER A 362 0.90 -2.43 28.79
C SER A 362 0.16 -3.50 28.00
N GLN A 363 0.34 -3.46 26.68
CA GLN A 363 -0.12 -4.50 25.78
C GLN A 363 0.97 -4.85 24.78
N ILE A 364 1.00 -6.13 24.39
CA ILE A 364 1.95 -6.66 23.42
C ILE A 364 1.15 -7.32 22.31
N LEU A 365 1.31 -6.82 21.08
CA LEU A 365 0.78 -7.43 19.88
C LEU A 365 1.89 -8.21 19.18
N VAL A 366 1.73 -9.53 19.10
CA VAL A 366 2.64 -10.40 18.34
C VAL A 366 1.95 -10.80 17.05
N GLY A 367 2.62 -10.60 15.93
CA GLY A 367 2.11 -10.94 14.61
C GLY A 367 3.13 -11.73 13.79
N VAL A 368 2.63 -12.67 13.00
CA VAL A 368 3.40 -13.39 11.98
C VAL A 368 2.65 -13.24 10.66
N GLU A 369 3.36 -12.87 9.60
CA GLU A 369 2.82 -12.80 8.24
C GLU A 369 3.77 -13.47 7.26
N THR A 370 3.24 -14.27 6.34
CA THR A 370 4.00 -14.82 5.22
C THR A 370 3.34 -14.40 3.91
N LEU A 371 4.17 -13.98 2.98
CA LEU A 371 3.83 -13.76 1.57
C LEU A 371 4.57 -14.78 0.74
N LYS A 372 3.89 -15.43 -0.20
CA LYS A 372 4.48 -16.26 -1.23
C LYS A 372 4.07 -15.78 -2.60
N GLN A 373 5.05 -15.38 -3.40
CA GLN A 373 4.89 -14.94 -4.79
C GLN A 373 5.86 -15.65 -5.73
N SER A 374 6.77 -16.49 -5.19
CA SER A 374 7.65 -17.29 -6.03
C SER A 374 6.81 -18.19 -6.93
N GLU A 375 7.18 -18.26 -8.20
CA GLU A 375 6.54 -19.09 -9.18
C GLU A 375 6.56 -20.55 -8.76
N THR A 376 5.43 -21.25 -8.90
CA THR A 376 5.38 -22.69 -8.63
C THR A 376 6.21 -23.44 -9.68
N PRO A 377 7.02 -24.44 -9.28
CA PRO A 377 7.83 -25.22 -10.21
C PRO A 377 7.01 -26.14 -11.14
N SER A 378 5.70 -26.20 -10.95
CA SER A 378 4.81 -27.04 -11.79
C SER A 378 4.59 -26.40 -13.14
N ASN A 379 4.96 -27.13 -14.21
CA ASN A 379 4.71 -26.77 -15.59
C ASN A 379 3.68 -27.71 -16.24
N LEU A 380 2.77 -28.30 -15.46
CA LEU A 380 1.79 -29.29 -15.94
C LEU A 380 0.85 -28.73 -17.03
N LEU A 381 0.56 -27.44 -16.97
CA LEU A 381 -0.32 -26.78 -17.93
C LEU A 381 0.48 -25.88 -18.87
N ARG A 382 1.22 -24.96 -18.32
CA ARG A 382 2.05 -23.96 -18.98
C ARG A 382 3.02 -23.33 -17.99
N GLY A 383 4.08 -22.66 -18.44
CA GLY A 383 4.90 -21.85 -17.55
C GLY A 383 4.06 -20.74 -16.93
N ALA A 384 4.15 -20.58 -15.61
CA ALA A 384 3.57 -19.43 -14.92
C ALA A 384 4.60 -18.30 -14.95
N GLY A 385 4.22 -17.11 -15.37
CA GLY A 385 5.07 -15.92 -15.24
C GLY A 385 5.15 -15.43 -13.80
N ASN A 386 6.14 -14.60 -13.52
CA ASN A 386 6.22 -13.91 -12.22
C ASN A 386 5.03 -12.98 -12.02
N TRP A 387 4.58 -12.85 -10.78
CA TRP A 387 3.58 -11.86 -10.39
C TRP A 387 4.04 -10.45 -10.78
N TYR A 388 3.10 -9.62 -11.25
CA TYR A 388 3.28 -8.23 -11.70
C TYR A 388 4.07 -8.06 -13.00
N VAL A 389 4.55 -9.13 -13.62
CA VAL A 389 5.20 -9.09 -14.93
C VAL A 389 4.21 -9.53 -15.98
N HIS A 390 4.00 -8.70 -17.00
CA HIS A 390 3.20 -9.03 -18.17
C HIS A 390 4.06 -8.82 -19.44
N GLY A 391 4.01 -9.77 -20.36
CA GLY A 391 4.83 -9.69 -21.59
C GLY A 391 4.45 -8.46 -22.43
N GLY A 392 5.39 -7.55 -22.62
CA GLY A 392 5.18 -6.34 -23.41
C GLY A 392 4.72 -5.11 -22.63
N ASP A 393 4.46 -5.24 -21.33
CA ASP A 393 3.99 -4.16 -20.47
C ASP A 393 5.02 -3.75 -19.41
N ASN A 394 4.91 -2.51 -18.90
CA ASN A 394 5.70 -2.05 -17.75
C ASN A 394 5.36 -2.79 -16.43
N GLY A 395 4.66 -3.92 -16.53
CA GLY A 395 4.18 -4.68 -15.39
C GLY A 395 3.09 -3.94 -14.60
N TYR A 396 2.74 -4.49 -13.45
CA TYR A 396 1.73 -3.91 -12.55
C TYR A 396 2.35 -2.82 -11.66
N THR A 397 2.66 -1.67 -12.26
CA THR A 397 3.45 -0.60 -11.63
C THR A 397 2.81 0.78 -11.83
N HIS A 398 3.19 1.74 -10.98
CA HIS A 398 3.03 3.16 -11.20
C HIS A 398 4.34 3.87 -10.88
N GLN A 399 4.80 4.78 -11.75
CA GLN A 399 6.11 5.44 -11.61
C GLN A 399 7.25 4.43 -11.39
N ASN A 400 7.19 3.29 -12.08
CA ASN A 400 8.13 2.16 -12.00
C ASN A 400 8.19 1.46 -10.62
N GLN A 401 7.20 1.68 -9.75
CA GLN A 401 7.05 0.96 -8.49
C GLN A 401 5.82 0.05 -8.51
N ILE A 402 5.94 -1.16 -7.97
CA ILE A 402 4.86 -2.15 -7.89
C ILE A 402 3.69 -1.58 -7.09
N LEU A 403 2.47 -1.74 -7.59
CA LEU A 403 1.24 -1.34 -6.90
C LEU A 403 0.84 -2.32 -5.79
N GLY A 404 1.21 -3.59 -5.94
CA GLY A 404 0.96 -4.66 -4.97
C GLY A 404 2.08 -4.80 -3.93
N ALA A 405 2.53 -6.03 -3.66
CA ALA A 405 3.56 -6.29 -2.65
C ALA A 405 4.92 -5.72 -3.06
N GLY A 406 5.34 -4.65 -2.41
CA GLY A 406 6.53 -3.87 -2.73
C GLY A 406 7.87 -4.58 -2.49
N VAL A 407 7.86 -5.77 -1.89
CA VAL A 407 9.07 -6.56 -1.67
C VAL A 407 9.72 -7.04 -2.97
N GLY A 408 8.97 -7.04 -4.08
CA GLY A 408 9.48 -7.33 -5.41
C GLY A 408 8.85 -8.53 -6.10
N PHE A 409 9.15 -8.68 -7.39
CA PHE A 409 8.70 -9.82 -8.22
C PHE A 409 9.28 -11.14 -7.70
N GLY A 410 8.50 -12.22 -7.80
CA GLY A 410 8.96 -13.57 -7.48
C GLY A 410 9.60 -13.71 -6.10
N THR A 411 9.17 -12.88 -5.14
CA THR A 411 9.78 -12.77 -3.81
C THR A 411 8.86 -13.36 -2.75
N ASP A 412 9.42 -14.20 -1.89
CA ASP A 412 8.76 -14.70 -0.69
C ASP A 412 9.22 -13.91 0.54
N LEU A 413 8.29 -13.56 1.42
CA LEU A 413 8.55 -12.80 2.65
C LEU A 413 7.96 -13.53 3.85
N GLN A 414 8.73 -13.70 4.90
CA GLN A 414 8.27 -14.12 6.22
C GLN A 414 8.60 -13.02 7.22
N THR A 415 7.60 -12.55 7.95
CA THR A 415 7.73 -11.45 8.90
C THR A 415 7.23 -11.89 10.28
N VAL A 416 8.00 -11.60 11.32
CA VAL A 416 7.57 -11.65 12.71
C VAL A 416 7.62 -10.23 13.27
N ARG A 417 6.52 -9.79 13.89
CA ARG A 417 6.39 -8.44 14.48
C ARG A 417 5.98 -8.56 15.95
N VAL A 418 6.60 -7.76 16.79
CA VAL A 418 6.24 -7.60 18.19
C VAL A 418 6.11 -6.11 18.48
N VAL A 419 4.89 -5.65 18.75
CA VAL A 419 4.61 -4.26 19.11
C VAL A 419 4.29 -4.21 20.58
N HIS A 420 5.09 -3.51 21.37
CA HIS A 420 4.83 -3.21 22.76
C HIS A 420 4.31 -1.78 22.91
N GLU A 421 3.15 -1.63 23.54
CA GLU A 421 2.52 -0.34 23.79
C GLU A 421 2.26 -0.15 25.28
N TYR A 422 2.51 1.06 25.79
CA TYR A 422 2.16 1.46 27.15
C TYR A 422 0.76 2.08 27.16
N LEU A 423 -0.19 1.47 27.90
CA LEU A 423 -1.54 2.00 28.04
C LEU A 423 -1.51 3.31 28.83
N GLY A 424 -2.15 4.34 28.28
CA GLY A 424 -2.14 5.68 28.86
C GLY A 424 -0.88 6.52 28.60
N LYS A 425 0.14 5.95 27.92
CA LYS A 425 1.29 6.68 27.41
C LYS A 425 1.41 6.41 25.91
N PRO A 426 1.43 7.41 25.07
CA PRO A 426 1.49 7.21 23.60
C PRO A 426 2.92 6.89 23.15
N HIS A 427 3.51 5.85 23.72
CA HIS A 427 4.84 5.33 23.37
C HIS A 427 4.70 3.88 22.97
N SER A 428 5.35 3.50 21.89
CA SER A 428 5.40 2.11 21.43
C SER A 428 6.79 1.74 20.96
N ILE A 429 7.10 0.46 20.99
CA ILE A 429 8.32 -0.10 20.43
C ILE A 429 7.89 -1.26 19.54
N LEU A 430 8.26 -1.21 18.25
CA LEU A 430 8.14 -2.31 17.31
C LEU A 430 9.50 -2.99 17.17
N PHE A 431 9.52 -4.30 17.35
CA PHE A 431 10.59 -5.18 16.93
C PHE A 431 10.09 -6.03 15.77
N GLN A 432 10.86 -6.13 14.68
CA GLN A 432 10.49 -6.88 13.49
C GLN A 432 11.67 -7.66 12.93
N VAL A 433 11.41 -8.91 12.58
CA VAL A 433 12.37 -9.78 11.90
C VAL A 433 11.75 -10.24 10.60
N GLU A 434 12.52 -10.16 9.51
CA GLU A 434 12.07 -10.58 8.19
C GLU A 434 13.09 -11.48 7.52
N ARG A 435 12.59 -12.50 6.84
CA ARG A 435 13.34 -13.29 5.87
C ARG A 435 12.74 -13.05 4.50
N ILE A 436 13.54 -12.59 3.55
CA ILE A 436 13.15 -12.22 2.21
C ILE A 436 13.92 -13.09 1.24
N VAL A 437 13.23 -13.90 0.44
CA VAL A 437 13.85 -14.79 -0.55
C VAL A 437 13.45 -14.32 -1.94
N ARG A 438 14.43 -13.85 -2.70
CA ARG A 438 14.22 -13.41 -4.09
C ARG A 438 14.73 -14.48 -5.03
N ASP A 439 13.80 -15.12 -5.72
CA ASP A 439 14.09 -16.12 -6.74
C ASP A 439 13.16 -16.01 -7.96
N PRO A 440 13.12 -14.85 -8.61
CA PRO A 440 12.22 -14.62 -9.72
C PRO A 440 12.57 -15.45 -10.97
N HIS A 441 13.79 -15.97 -11.05
CA HIS A 441 14.26 -16.76 -12.19
C HIS A 441 14.38 -18.25 -11.88
N LYS A 442 13.91 -18.71 -10.73
CA LYS A 442 14.10 -20.09 -10.26
C LYS A 442 15.57 -20.52 -10.34
N THR A 443 16.44 -19.64 -9.85
CA THR A 443 17.86 -19.90 -9.80
C THR A 443 18.17 -20.99 -8.77
N THR A 444 19.27 -21.72 -8.99
CA THR A 444 19.75 -22.68 -7.98
C THR A 444 20.32 -22.00 -6.73
N VAL A 445 20.49 -20.68 -6.78
CA VAL A 445 21.12 -19.87 -5.73
C VAL A 445 20.25 -18.64 -5.46
N PRO A 446 19.19 -18.75 -4.66
CA PRO A 446 18.33 -17.61 -4.35
C PRO A 446 19.06 -16.54 -3.53
N TRP A 447 18.84 -15.28 -3.82
CA TRP A 447 19.26 -14.18 -2.96
C TRP A 447 18.33 -14.09 -1.74
N THR A 448 18.92 -14.20 -0.54
CA THR A 448 18.17 -14.15 0.72
C THR A 448 18.65 -13.02 1.60
N ASP A 449 17.73 -12.17 2.05
CA ASP A 449 17.98 -11.15 3.08
C ASP A 449 17.37 -11.57 4.42
N PHE A 450 18.09 -11.31 5.49
CA PHE A 450 17.60 -11.31 6.86
C PHE A 450 17.64 -9.88 7.39
N SER A 451 16.49 -9.36 7.80
CA SER A 451 16.30 -7.98 8.26
C SER A 451 15.87 -7.98 9.72
N PHE A 452 16.56 -7.18 10.55
CA PHE A 452 16.29 -7.02 11.97
C PHE A 452 16.05 -5.55 12.26
N MET A 453 14.80 -5.18 12.56
CA MET A 453 14.40 -3.81 12.76
C MET A 453 13.93 -3.56 14.19
N LEU A 454 14.36 -2.44 14.76
CA LEU A 454 13.84 -1.86 16.00
C LEU A 454 13.30 -0.47 15.70
N GLN A 455 12.05 -0.21 16.09
CA GLN A 455 11.40 1.08 15.85
C GLN A 455 10.68 1.57 17.11
N PRO A 456 11.33 2.36 17.95
CA PRO A 456 10.66 3.13 18.99
C PRO A 456 9.89 4.31 18.40
N SER A 457 8.74 4.61 19.02
CA SER A 457 7.87 5.74 18.68
C SER A 457 7.44 6.47 19.93
N TRP A 458 7.46 7.80 19.87
CA TRP A 458 7.08 8.69 20.98
C TRP A 458 6.06 9.70 20.51
N GLN A 459 5.06 9.97 21.34
CA GLN A 459 4.13 11.06 21.13
C GLN A 459 4.34 12.11 22.22
N PHE A 460 4.78 13.25 21.85
CA PHE A 460 4.76 14.47 22.66
C PHE A 460 3.48 15.25 22.37
N LYS A 461 3.19 16.32 23.09
CA LYS A 461 1.91 17.07 22.95
C LYS A 461 1.44 17.27 21.50
N ARG A 462 2.34 17.61 20.59
CA ARG A 462 2.02 17.87 19.16
C ARG A 462 2.95 17.20 18.19
N VAL A 463 3.98 16.54 18.65
CA VAL A 463 4.99 15.91 17.83
C VAL A 463 4.98 14.42 18.05
N ARG A 464 4.75 13.65 17.01
CA ARG A 464 5.04 12.22 16.99
C ARG A 464 6.38 12.03 16.33
N LEU A 465 7.29 11.39 17.04
CA LEU A 465 8.61 11.03 16.56
C LEU A 465 8.71 9.50 16.51
N SER A 466 9.18 8.96 15.41
CA SER A 466 9.47 7.54 15.26
C SER A 466 10.84 7.39 14.61
N THR A 467 11.67 6.52 15.15
CA THR A 467 12.95 6.17 14.52
C THR A 467 12.96 4.68 14.24
N SER A 468 13.53 4.25 13.13
CA SER A 468 13.82 2.84 12.91
C SER A 468 15.30 2.63 12.59
N ILE A 469 15.84 1.57 13.14
CA ILE A 469 17.18 1.05 12.86
C ILE A 469 16.97 -0.36 12.34
N ASN A 470 17.51 -0.63 11.16
CA ASN A 470 17.38 -1.92 10.51
C ASN A 470 18.75 -2.43 10.05
N CYS A 471 19.10 -3.64 10.46
CA CYS A 471 20.30 -4.35 10.06
C CYS A 471 19.90 -5.44 9.07
N ILE A 472 20.46 -5.41 7.86
CA ILE A 472 20.11 -6.34 6.79
C ILE A 472 21.36 -7.15 6.41
N LEU A 473 21.28 -8.46 6.58
CA LEU A 473 22.29 -9.42 6.16
C LEU A 473 21.82 -10.11 4.89
N SER A 474 22.60 -10.02 3.83
CA SER A 474 22.28 -10.63 2.53
C SER A 474 23.20 -11.80 2.25
N ARG A 475 22.62 -12.91 1.80
CA ARG A 475 23.33 -14.06 1.24
C ARG A 475 23.04 -14.15 -0.24
N ASN A 476 24.07 -14.50 -1.02
CA ASN A 476 24.01 -14.60 -2.47
C ASN A 476 23.41 -13.31 -3.09
N PHE A 477 23.91 -12.17 -2.64
CA PHE A 477 23.43 -10.86 -3.08
C PHE A 477 23.51 -10.77 -4.61
N THR A 478 22.43 -10.31 -5.25
CA THR A 478 22.26 -10.31 -6.71
C THR A 478 22.48 -11.68 -7.37
N TRP A 479 22.07 -12.77 -6.70
CA TRP A 479 22.19 -14.18 -7.14
C TRP A 479 23.63 -14.64 -7.39
N ASP A 480 24.62 -13.93 -6.86
CA ASP A 480 26.03 -14.35 -6.94
C ASP A 480 26.36 -15.26 -5.74
N LYS A 481 26.72 -16.50 -6.05
CA LYS A 481 27.01 -17.52 -5.04
C LYS A 481 28.15 -17.06 -4.13
N ASN A 482 27.90 -17.13 -2.81
CA ASN A 482 28.85 -16.74 -1.74
C ASN A 482 29.09 -15.22 -1.65
N TYR A 483 28.38 -14.37 -2.39
CA TYR A 483 28.48 -12.92 -2.18
C TYR A 483 27.58 -12.52 -1.01
N GLU A 484 28.19 -12.30 0.14
CA GLU A 484 27.51 -11.83 1.35
C GLU A 484 27.73 -10.33 1.52
N THR A 485 26.70 -9.62 1.97
CA THR A 485 26.80 -8.18 2.22
C THR A 485 25.93 -7.78 3.40
N PHE A 486 26.34 -6.73 4.07
CA PHE A 486 25.61 -6.09 5.16
C PHE A 486 25.13 -4.73 4.71
N ASN A 487 23.87 -4.37 5.03
CA ASN A 487 23.34 -3.05 4.83
C ASN A 487 22.70 -2.52 6.11
N PHE A 488 23.05 -1.31 6.48
CA PHE A 488 22.39 -0.58 7.55
C PHE A 488 21.35 0.37 6.95
N SER A 489 20.13 0.34 7.47
CA SER A 489 19.07 1.28 7.10
C SER A 489 18.56 1.99 8.34
N GLY A 490 18.61 3.31 8.33
CA GLY A 490 18.08 4.17 9.39
C GLY A 490 16.96 5.04 8.86
N ARG A 491 15.89 5.25 9.67
CA ARG A 491 14.78 6.13 9.30
C ARG A 491 14.35 6.95 10.50
N LEU A 492 14.09 8.24 10.26
CA LEU A 492 13.49 9.16 11.21
C LEU A 492 12.20 9.72 10.59
N THR A 493 11.10 9.59 11.32
CA THR A 493 9.81 10.17 10.94
C THR A 493 9.36 11.15 12.02
N ALA A 494 9.13 12.40 11.65
CA ALA A 494 8.58 13.43 12.51
C ALA A 494 7.23 13.89 11.95
N MET A 495 6.18 13.83 12.77
CA MET A 495 4.84 14.33 12.45
C MET A 495 4.48 15.42 13.45
N ILE A 496 4.25 16.63 12.95
CA ILE A 496 3.93 17.79 13.77
C ILE A 496 2.47 18.16 13.56
N HIS A 497 1.65 17.96 14.59
CA HIS A 497 0.24 18.34 14.58
C HIS A 497 0.09 19.84 14.78
N ILE A 498 -0.42 20.50 13.75
CA ILE A 498 -0.67 21.95 13.76
C ILE A 498 -1.99 22.17 14.52
N LYS A 499 -1.99 23.14 15.45
CA LYS A 499 -3.21 23.51 16.19
C LYS A 499 -4.19 24.19 15.23
N ASN A 500 -5.35 23.61 15.03
CA ASN A 500 -6.41 24.20 14.22
C ASN A 500 -7.20 25.21 15.05
N SER A 501 -7.22 26.46 14.65
CA SER A 501 -8.04 27.50 15.23
C SER A 501 -8.72 28.38 14.18
N LEU A 502 -9.40 27.77 13.28
CA LEU A 502 -10.47 28.54 12.62
C LEU A 502 -11.76 28.19 13.35
N LYS A 503 -12.28 29.08 14.17
CA LYS A 503 -13.62 29.07 14.72
C LYS A 503 -14.64 29.41 13.63
#